data_d6b3f4580dddda4c3ea1420d9b56f35d
#
_entry.id   d6b3f4580dddda4c3ea1420d9b56f35d
#
_cell.length_a   1.000
_cell.length_b   1.000
_cell.length_c   1.000
_cell.angle_alpha   90.00
_cell.angle_beta   90.00
_cell.angle_gamma   90.00
#
_symmetry.space_group_name_H-M   'P 1'
#
loop_
_entity.id
_entity.type
_entity.pdbx_description
1 polymer ?
#
loop_
_entity_poly.entity_id
_entity_poly.type
_entity_poly.pdbx_seq_one_letter_code
_entity_poly.pdbx_strand_id
1 'polypeptide(L)' 'MSGCRRLVCACGWTTEGTAEEVFAATLEHGRRLHNMEVTAEQVDAMSTPQPDPE' A
#
# COMPACT_ATOMS: atom_id res chain seq x y z
N MET A 1 -16.47 0.62 9.05
CA MET A 1 -15.12 0.35 9.41
C MET A 1 -14.33 -0.15 8.22
N SER A 2 -13.28 0.48 7.95
CA SER A 2 -12.48 0.10 6.81
C SER A 2 -11.63 -1.12 7.16
N GLY A 3 -11.51 -2.02 6.23
CA GLY A 3 -10.70 -3.18 6.42
C GLY A 3 -9.24 -2.88 6.21
N CYS A 4 -8.40 -3.88 6.42
CA CYS A 4 -6.99 -3.76 6.18
C CYS A 4 -6.68 -4.08 4.72
N ARG A 5 -5.56 -3.56 4.25
CA ARG A 5 -5.08 -3.87 2.92
C ARG A 5 -3.62 -4.25 3.01
N ARG A 6 -3.17 -4.97 2.02
CA ARG A 6 -1.79 -5.38 1.96
C ARG A 6 -1.24 -5.08 0.58
N LEU A 7 -0.02 -4.58 0.52
CA LEU A 7 0.61 -4.23 -0.74
C LEU A 7 1.99 -4.84 -0.79
N VAL A 8 2.30 -5.45 -1.91
CA VAL A 8 3.62 -6.05 -2.13
C VAL A 8 4.26 -5.34 -3.31
N CYS A 9 5.45 -4.81 -3.09
CA CYS A 9 6.20 -4.17 -4.15
C CYS A 9 7.03 -5.19 -4.89
N ALA A 10 7.32 -4.92 -6.16
CA ALA A 10 8.10 -5.83 -6.97
C ALA A 10 9.50 -6.04 -6.40
N CYS A 11 10.00 -5.09 -5.63
CA CYS A 11 11.32 -5.22 -5.02
C CYS A 11 11.31 -6.07 -3.76
N GLY A 12 10.16 -6.60 -3.36
CA GLY A 12 10.07 -7.45 -2.19
C GLY A 12 9.59 -6.75 -0.94
N TRP A 13 9.42 -5.44 -0.98
CA TRP A 13 8.93 -4.69 0.16
C TRP A 13 7.43 -4.88 0.30
N THR A 14 6.95 -5.01 1.53
CA THR A 14 5.52 -5.18 1.79
C THR A 14 5.06 -4.25 2.88
N THR A 15 3.77 -3.95 2.89
CA THR A 15 3.19 -3.15 3.93
C THR A 15 1.74 -3.58 4.12
N GLU A 16 1.24 -3.41 5.35
CA GLU A 16 -0.12 -3.73 5.71
C GLU A 16 -0.68 -2.64 6.60
N GLY A 17 -1.99 -2.48 6.55
CA GLY A 17 -2.67 -1.52 7.39
C GLY A 17 -3.94 -1.06 6.74
N THR A 18 -4.49 0.05 7.22
CA THR A 18 -5.65 0.64 6.58
C THR A 18 -5.25 1.14 5.20
N ALA A 19 -6.26 1.40 4.36
CA ALA A 19 -6.00 1.91 3.02
C ALA A 19 -5.15 3.17 3.08
N GLU A 20 -5.41 4.02 4.05
CA GLU A 20 -4.68 5.27 4.20
C GLU A 20 -3.23 5.02 4.59
N GLU A 21 -3.02 4.09 5.51
CA GLU A 21 -1.68 3.76 5.94
C GLU A 21 -0.87 3.13 4.82
N VAL A 22 -1.50 2.24 4.08
CA VAL A 22 -0.83 1.59 2.96
C VAL A 22 -0.48 2.61 1.89
N PHE A 23 -1.36 3.55 1.63
CA PHE A 23 -1.09 4.59 0.65
C PHE A 23 0.11 5.44 1.09
N ALA A 24 0.12 5.88 2.33
CA ALA A 24 1.20 6.73 2.82
C ALA A 24 2.53 6.01 2.78
N ALA A 25 2.54 4.75 3.21
CA ALA A 25 3.77 3.97 3.21
C ALA A 25 4.28 3.72 1.80
N THR A 26 3.36 3.41 0.89
CA THR A 26 3.73 3.13 -0.50
C THR A 26 4.24 4.38 -1.19
N LEU A 27 3.61 5.51 -0.92
CA LEU A 27 4.04 6.77 -1.51
C LEU A 27 5.47 7.09 -1.11
N GLU A 28 5.77 6.95 0.16
CA GLU A 28 7.11 7.23 0.64
C GLU A 28 8.11 6.24 0.08
N HIS A 29 7.74 4.97 0.04
CA HIS A 29 8.60 3.94 -0.50
C HIS A 29 8.93 4.22 -1.97
N GLY A 30 7.91 4.55 -2.75
CA GLY A 30 8.13 4.82 -4.16
C GLY A 30 9.02 6.02 -4.40
N ARG A 31 8.81 7.06 -3.59
CA ARG A 31 9.62 8.28 -3.77
C ARG A 31 11.07 8.06 -3.36
N ARG A 32 11.29 7.28 -2.32
CA ARG A 32 12.65 7.09 -1.81
C ARG A 32 13.46 6.10 -2.62
N LEU A 33 12.85 4.99 -2.96
CA LEU A 33 13.59 3.88 -3.55
C LEU A 33 13.43 3.79 -5.05
N HIS A 34 12.31 4.26 -5.57
CA HIS A 34 12.04 4.14 -7.00
C HIS A 34 11.89 5.49 -7.69
N ASN A 35 12.01 6.56 -6.91
CA ASN A 35 11.92 7.92 -7.43
C ASN A 35 10.66 8.12 -8.27
N MET A 36 9.55 7.61 -7.80
CA MET A 36 8.27 7.75 -8.50
C MET A 36 7.21 8.24 -7.54
N GLU A 37 6.16 8.78 -8.13
CA GLU A 37 4.99 9.16 -7.37
C GLU A 37 3.84 8.24 -7.74
N VAL A 38 3.05 7.88 -6.75
CA VAL A 38 1.89 7.04 -6.99
C VAL A 38 0.66 7.79 -6.52
N THR A 39 -0.47 7.50 -7.15
CA THR A 39 -1.74 8.06 -6.75
C THR A 39 -2.47 7.06 -5.86
N ALA A 40 -3.49 7.56 -5.14
CA ALA A 40 -4.30 6.68 -4.31
C ALA A 40 -4.93 5.58 -5.14
N GLU A 41 -5.32 5.92 -6.35
CA GLU A 41 -5.93 4.95 -7.24
C GLU A 41 -4.96 3.84 -7.62
N GLN A 42 -3.71 4.22 -7.88
CA GLN A 42 -2.69 3.24 -8.22
C GLN A 42 -2.39 2.33 -7.05
N VAL A 43 -2.29 2.90 -5.86
CA VAL A 43 -2.03 2.12 -4.66
C VAL A 43 -3.18 1.15 -4.40
N ASP A 44 -4.41 1.62 -4.59
CA ASP A 44 -5.56 0.77 -4.38
C ASP A 44 -5.55 -0.41 -5.36
N ALA A 45 -5.18 -0.16 -6.60
CA ALA A 45 -5.13 -1.22 -7.60
C ALA A 45 -4.03 -2.23 -7.30
N MET A 46 -2.93 -1.77 -6.71
CA MET A 46 -1.81 -2.65 -6.39
C MET A 46 -2.00 -3.40 -5.09
N SER A 47 -2.83 -2.88 -4.20
CA SER A 47 -3.01 -3.49 -2.90
C SER A 47 -4.12 -4.53 -2.96
N THR A 48 -4.11 -5.43 -1.99
CA THR A 48 -5.11 -6.49 -1.87
C THR A 48 -5.87 -6.30 -0.58
N PRO A 49 -7.21 -6.32 -0.63
CA PRO A 49 -7.97 -6.23 0.61
C PRO A 49 -7.75 -7.47 1.46
N GLN A 50 -7.64 -7.25 2.76
CA GLN A 50 -7.46 -8.33 3.72
C GLN A 50 -8.67 -8.39 4.62
N PRO A 51 -9.14 -9.58 4.95
CA PRO A 51 -10.26 -9.68 5.88
C PRO A 51 -9.82 -9.23 7.27
N ASP A 52 -10.75 -8.60 7.97
CA ASP A 52 -10.46 -8.18 9.32
C ASP A 52 -10.22 -9.42 10.20
N PRO A 53 -9.22 -9.37 11.06
CA PRO A 53 -9.04 -10.45 12.03
C PRO A 53 -10.19 -10.44 13.03
N GLU A 54 -10.66 -11.58 13.37
CA GLU A 54 -11.73 -11.71 14.34
C GLU A 54 -11.23 -11.90 15.76
#